data_fc7971e856f0f34817eedf6ca4b915d2
#
_entry.id   fc7971e856f0f34817eedf6ca4b915d2
#
_cell.length_a   1.000
_cell.length_b   1.000
_cell.length_c   1.000
_cell.angle_alpha   90.00
_cell.angle_beta   90.00
_cell.angle_gamma   90.00
#
_symmetry.space_group_name_H-M   'P 1'
#
loop_
_entity.id
_entity.type
_entity.pdbx_description
1 polymer ?
#
loop_
_entity_poly.entity_id
_entity_poly.type
_entity_poly.pdbx_seq_one_letter_code
_entity_poly.pdbx_strand_id
1 'polypeptide(L)'
;VVICGYPGTRASLWQQAGRAGRSGQGALAVLVARDDPLDTYLVHHPEALFRQPVESTVLDPDNPYVLAPHLCAAAAELPLTEADIALFGPAVPELLPQLEAAKLLRRRASGWHWTRRERAADLADIRGGGGRPVQIVEEGTGRLLGTVDAAAAHTAVHEGAVHLHQGRTHLVRKLDLEDSVALVEQAEPPYSTVARDTTAITVLETDTEIPWGQGRLCYGSVEVTNQVVSFLRRKLITGEVLGETKLDLPPRTLRTRAVWWTVTEDQLDAARINPEILGGALHAAEHASIGLLPLFATCDRWDIGGVSVPLHPDTLLPTVFVYDGHPGGAGFAERAFHTARAWLTATREAIASCECEAGCPSCIQSPKCGNGNEPLHKRGAVRLLTELLKAAPAEPDEPTTPED
;
A
#
# COMPACT_ATOMS: atom_id res chain seq x y z
N VAL A 1 -25.33 7.54 -16.43
CA VAL A 1 -24.32 7.73 -15.35
C VAL A 1 -22.97 7.89 -15.99
N VAL A 2 -22.18 8.86 -15.51
CA VAL A 2 -20.76 9.02 -15.87
C VAL A 2 -19.93 8.70 -14.63
N ILE A 3 -18.98 7.77 -14.78
CA ILE A 3 -18.08 7.31 -13.72
C ILE A 3 -16.69 7.83 -14.07
N CYS A 4 -16.16 8.76 -13.30
CA CYS A 4 -14.84 9.36 -13.52
C CYS A 4 -13.77 8.59 -12.76
N GLY A 5 -13.03 7.75 -13.46
CA GLY A 5 -12.06 6.81 -12.92
C GLY A 5 -12.69 5.53 -12.41
N TYR A 6 -11.91 4.46 -12.45
CA TYR A 6 -12.32 3.17 -11.89
C TYR A 6 -12.45 3.26 -10.36
N PRO A 7 -13.57 2.80 -9.78
CA PRO A 7 -13.84 2.99 -8.36
C PRO A 7 -13.16 1.97 -7.43
N GLY A 8 -12.12 1.31 -7.89
CA GLY A 8 -11.28 0.38 -7.13
C GLY A 8 -11.73 -1.08 -7.18
N THR A 9 -13.01 -1.37 -7.35
CA THR A 9 -13.53 -2.75 -7.49
C THR A 9 -14.62 -2.85 -8.55
N ARG A 10 -14.77 -4.04 -9.17
CA ARG A 10 -15.88 -4.34 -10.09
C ARG A 10 -17.22 -4.21 -9.38
N ALA A 11 -17.29 -4.65 -8.12
CA ALA A 11 -18.51 -4.51 -7.31
C ALA A 11 -18.93 -3.03 -7.21
N SER A 12 -18.02 -2.13 -6.89
CA SER A 12 -18.29 -0.67 -6.84
C SER A 12 -18.68 -0.12 -8.21
N LEU A 13 -18.00 -0.55 -9.29
CA LEU A 13 -18.34 -0.15 -10.65
C LEU A 13 -19.79 -0.53 -10.99
N TRP A 14 -20.18 -1.77 -10.75
CA TRP A 14 -21.54 -2.25 -11.00
C TRP A 14 -22.59 -1.57 -10.12
N GLN A 15 -22.28 -1.28 -8.86
CA GLN A 15 -23.16 -0.50 -7.98
C GLN A 15 -23.39 0.93 -8.49
N GLN A 16 -22.36 1.58 -9.03
CA GLN A 16 -22.47 2.91 -9.61
C GLN A 16 -23.20 2.87 -10.96
N ALA A 17 -22.85 1.95 -11.84
CA ALA A 17 -23.50 1.77 -13.13
C ALA A 17 -24.99 1.41 -12.97
N GLY A 18 -25.33 0.56 -12.00
CA GLY A 18 -26.70 0.16 -11.68
C GLY A 18 -27.61 1.28 -11.16
N ARG A 19 -27.07 2.48 -10.94
CA ARG A 19 -27.91 3.67 -10.66
C ARG A 19 -28.54 4.28 -11.91
N ALA A 20 -28.09 3.89 -13.09
CA ALA A 20 -28.75 4.21 -14.35
C ALA A 20 -29.95 3.25 -14.62
N GLY A 21 -31.04 3.72 -15.20
CA GLY A 21 -32.12 2.88 -15.70
C GLY A 21 -33.01 2.22 -14.65
N ARG A 22 -33.21 2.84 -13.50
CA ARG A 22 -33.98 2.28 -12.36
C ARG A 22 -35.42 1.82 -12.66
N SER A 23 -36.02 2.27 -13.75
CA SER A 23 -37.42 1.97 -14.13
C SER A 23 -37.55 0.94 -15.25
N GLY A 24 -36.55 0.08 -15.46
CA GLY A 24 -36.59 -0.91 -16.54
C GLY A 24 -36.38 -0.32 -17.94
N GLN A 25 -36.01 0.94 -18.05
CA GLN A 25 -35.65 1.61 -19.31
C GLN A 25 -34.19 1.36 -19.67
N GLY A 26 -33.88 1.33 -20.96
CA GLY A 26 -32.49 1.29 -21.42
C GLY A 26 -31.71 2.52 -20.88
N ALA A 27 -30.50 2.26 -20.39
CA ALA A 27 -29.68 3.28 -19.76
C ALA A 27 -28.23 3.18 -20.21
N LEU A 28 -27.50 4.31 -20.13
CA LEU A 28 -26.09 4.40 -20.48
C LEU A 28 -25.28 4.68 -19.20
N ALA A 29 -24.27 3.86 -18.98
CA ALA A 29 -23.18 4.13 -18.05
C ALA A 29 -21.88 4.27 -18.82
N VAL A 30 -21.12 5.33 -18.56
CA VAL A 30 -19.85 5.65 -19.24
C VAL A 30 -18.75 5.73 -18.20
N LEU A 31 -17.72 4.89 -18.33
CA LEU A 31 -16.49 4.99 -17.58
C LEU A 31 -15.52 5.91 -18.34
N VAL A 32 -15.06 6.96 -17.68
CA VAL A 32 -14.02 7.88 -18.18
C VAL A 32 -12.74 7.55 -17.42
N ALA A 33 -11.77 6.97 -18.13
CA ALA A 33 -10.48 6.59 -17.52
C ALA A 33 -9.69 7.83 -17.06
N ARG A 34 -9.02 7.72 -15.94
CA ARG A 34 -7.97 8.67 -15.50
C ARG A 34 -6.64 8.31 -16.14
N ASP A 35 -5.67 9.23 -16.07
CA ASP A 35 -4.27 8.96 -16.37
C ASP A 35 -3.65 8.09 -15.25
N ASP A 36 -3.88 6.78 -15.34
CA ASP A 36 -3.61 5.78 -14.33
C ASP A 36 -3.41 4.42 -15.00
N PRO A 37 -2.43 3.59 -14.60
CA PRO A 37 -2.17 2.31 -15.26
C PRO A 37 -3.38 1.37 -15.25
N LEU A 38 -4.13 1.30 -14.14
CA LEU A 38 -5.28 0.43 -14.01
C LEU A 38 -6.45 0.90 -14.89
N ASP A 39 -6.80 2.18 -14.81
CA ASP A 39 -7.88 2.76 -15.62
C ASP A 39 -7.58 2.58 -17.13
N THR A 40 -6.35 2.86 -17.54
CA THR A 40 -5.88 2.70 -18.92
C THR A 40 -5.94 1.23 -19.36
N TYR A 41 -5.48 0.31 -18.51
CA TYR A 41 -5.57 -1.13 -18.79
C TYR A 41 -7.02 -1.56 -19.01
N LEU A 42 -7.94 -1.18 -18.12
CA LEU A 42 -9.33 -1.60 -18.14
C LEU A 42 -10.10 -1.09 -19.39
N VAL A 43 -9.82 0.09 -19.92
CA VAL A 43 -10.46 0.57 -21.14
C VAL A 43 -9.94 -0.13 -22.40
N HIS A 44 -8.71 -0.65 -22.37
CA HIS A 44 -8.14 -1.45 -23.46
C HIS A 44 -8.47 -2.94 -23.33
N HIS A 45 -8.82 -3.41 -22.12
CA HIS A 45 -9.18 -4.79 -21.80
C HIS A 45 -10.57 -4.87 -21.16
N PRO A 46 -11.65 -4.52 -21.87
CA PRO A 46 -13.00 -4.47 -21.30
C PRO A 46 -13.49 -5.82 -20.78
N GLU A 47 -12.95 -6.93 -21.27
CA GLU A 47 -13.23 -8.27 -20.75
C GLU A 47 -12.84 -8.45 -19.27
N ALA A 48 -11.84 -7.71 -18.79
CA ALA A 48 -11.44 -7.70 -17.39
C ALA A 48 -12.54 -7.09 -16.49
N LEU A 49 -13.43 -6.26 -17.04
CA LEU A 49 -14.59 -5.70 -16.32
C LEU A 49 -15.85 -6.57 -16.49
N PHE A 50 -16.12 -7.02 -17.74
CA PHE A 50 -17.43 -7.57 -18.11
C PHE A 50 -17.48 -9.09 -18.08
N ARG A 51 -16.35 -9.80 -18.12
CA ARG A 51 -16.28 -11.25 -18.19
C ARG A 51 -15.73 -11.93 -16.92
N GLN A 52 -15.33 -11.14 -15.95
CA GLN A 52 -14.82 -11.62 -14.69
C GLN A 52 -15.87 -11.46 -13.58
N PRO A 53 -15.93 -12.37 -12.60
CA PRO A 53 -16.76 -12.18 -11.42
C PRO A 53 -16.30 -10.97 -10.62
N VAL A 54 -17.10 -10.52 -9.65
CA VAL A 54 -16.67 -9.55 -8.65
C VAL A 54 -15.53 -10.14 -7.84
N GLU A 55 -14.66 -9.27 -7.36
CA GLU A 55 -13.47 -9.66 -6.60
C GLU A 55 -13.86 -10.41 -5.32
N SER A 56 -13.10 -11.46 -5.00
CA SER A 56 -13.16 -12.08 -3.67
C SER A 56 -12.56 -11.11 -2.65
N THR A 57 -13.17 -10.99 -1.49
CA THR A 57 -12.62 -10.21 -0.39
C THR A 57 -11.36 -10.89 0.11
N VAL A 58 -10.28 -10.13 0.17
CA VAL A 58 -9.02 -10.55 0.79
C VAL A 58 -9.01 -10.01 2.21
N LEU A 59 -8.75 -10.89 3.19
CA LEU A 59 -8.63 -10.50 4.60
C LEU A 59 -7.75 -11.52 5.34
N ASP A 60 -7.09 -11.06 6.39
CA ASP A 60 -6.31 -11.89 7.30
C ASP A 60 -6.87 -11.74 8.73
N PRO A 61 -7.78 -12.63 9.17
CA PRO A 61 -8.39 -12.58 10.49
C PRO A 61 -7.42 -12.95 11.61
N ASP A 62 -6.33 -13.64 11.32
CA ASP A 62 -5.31 -14.05 12.28
C ASP A 62 -4.21 -13.01 12.48
N ASN A 63 -4.24 -11.91 11.72
CA ASN A 63 -3.30 -10.81 11.88
C ASN A 63 -3.32 -10.29 13.33
N PRO A 64 -2.20 -10.40 14.08
CA PRO A 64 -2.16 -10.02 15.50
C PRO A 64 -2.47 -8.55 15.75
N TYR A 65 -2.17 -7.66 14.80
CA TYR A 65 -2.48 -6.23 14.90
C TYR A 65 -3.97 -5.92 14.78
N VAL A 66 -4.74 -6.82 14.16
CA VAL A 66 -6.20 -6.74 14.09
C VAL A 66 -6.82 -7.52 15.25
N LEU A 67 -6.39 -8.76 15.45
CA LEU A 67 -7.00 -9.69 16.41
C LEU A 67 -6.82 -9.24 17.86
N ALA A 68 -5.63 -8.76 18.24
CA ALA A 68 -5.35 -8.36 19.62
C ALA A 68 -6.25 -7.22 20.15
N PRO A 69 -6.48 -6.11 19.42
CA PRO A 69 -7.47 -5.10 19.78
C PRO A 69 -8.89 -5.66 19.92
N HIS A 70 -9.29 -6.55 19.01
CA HIS A 70 -10.62 -7.15 19.05
C HIS A 70 -10.80 -8.07 20.27
N LEU A 71 -9.79 -8.86 20.65
CA LEU A 71 -9.80 -9.65 21.88
C LEU A 71 -9.93 -8.75 23.14
N CYS A 72 -9.22 -7.62 23.15
CA CYS A 72 -9.34 -6.64 24.23
C CYS A 72 -10.75 -6.04 24.30
N ALA A 73 -11.36 -5.71 23.16
CA ALA A 73 -12.71 -5.17 23.09
C ALA A 73 -13.73 -6.20 23.58
N ALA A 74 -13.64 -7.46 23.12
CA ALA A 74 -14.50 -8.55 23.57
C ALA A 74 -14.36 -8.80 25.10
N ALA A 75 -13.12 -8.84 25.62
CA ALA A 75 -12.86 -9.01 27.05
C ALA A 75 -13.37 -7.84 27.93
N ALA A 76 -13.57 -6.66 27.34
CA ALA A 76 -14.17 -5.51 28.01
C ALA A 76 -15.71 -5.60 28.09
N GLU A 77 -16.34 -6.27 27.14
CA GLU A 77 -17.79 -6.53 27.15
C GLU A 77 -18.14 -7.68 28.08
N LEU A 78 -17.48 -8.82 27.91
CA LEU A 78 -17.61 -10.01 28.75
C LEU A 78 -16.24 -10.70 28.88
N PRO A 79 -15.95 -11.36 30.04
CA PRO A 79 -14.70 -12.11 30.17
C PRO A 79 -14.57 -13.16 29.07
N LEU A 80 -13.45 -13.16 28.34
CA LEU A 80 -13.16 -14.20 27.35
C LEU A 80 -12.94 -15.54 28.06
N THR A 81 -13.57 -16.57 27.55
CA THR A 81 -13.47 -17.96 28.05
C THR A 81 -12.73 -18.84 27.05
N GLU A 82 -12.37 -20.06 27.47
CA GLU A 82 -11.77 -21.05 26.55
C GLU A 82 -12.72 -21.39 25.37
N ALA A 83 -14.03 -21.27 25.56
CA ALA A 83 -15.00 -21.49 24.47
C ALA A 83 -14.96 -20.39 23.41
N ASP A 84 -14.63 -19.16 23.79
CA ASP A 84 -14.55 -18.02 22.88
C ASP A 84 -13.29 -18.07 22.01
N ILE A 85 -12.22 -18.77 22.44
CA ILE A 85 -10.97 -18.93 21.67
C ILE A 85 -11.28 -19.54 20.29
N ALA A 86 -12.16 -20.52 20.21
CA ALA A 86 -12.51 -21.16 18.95
C ALA A 86 -13.20 -20.20 17.97
N LEU A 87 -13.91 -19.17 18.48
CA LEU A 87 -14.57 -18.16 17.63
C LEU A 87 -13.57 -17.19 16.99
N PHE A 88 -12.48 -16.86 17.73
CA PHE A 88 -11.50 -15.86 17.28
C PHE A 88 -10.35 -16.44 16.46
N GLY A 89 -10.24 -17.78 16.40
CA GLY A 89 -9.27 -18.44 15.52
C GLY A 89 -8.01 -18.97 16.23
N PRO A 90 -7.15 -19.66 15.45
CA PRO A 90 -6.02 -20.41 15.98
C PRO A 90 -4.89 -19.55 16.54
N ALA A 91 -4.79 -18.27 16.18
CA ALA A 91 -3.74 -17.37 16.67
C ALA A 91 -3.96 -16.89 18.12
N VAL A 92 -5.18 -17.03 18.66
CA VAL A 92 -5.54 -16.53 20.00
C VAL A 92 -4.68 -17.10 21.13
N PRO A 93 -4.37 -18.42 21.19
CA PRO A 93 -3.55 -18.99 22.26
C PRO A 93 -2.15 -18.35 22.36
N GLU A 94 -1.59 -17.88 21.26
CA GLU A 94 -0.28 -17.20 21.23
C GLU A 94 -0.38 -15.73 21.64
N LEU A 95 -1.51 -15.08 21.38
CA LEU A 95 -1.74 -13.66 21.67
C LEU A 95 -2.11 -13.42 23.13
N LEU A 96 -2.90 -14.29 23.76
CA LEU A 96 -3.35 -14.09 25.15
C LEU A 96 -2.20 -13.87 26.15
N PRO A 97 -1.12 -14.67 26.16
CA PRO A 97 0.04 -14.43 27.03
C PRO A 97 0.72 -13.07 26.78
N GLN A 98 0.77 -12.62 25.51
CA GLN A 98 1.35 -11.32 25.14
C GLN A 98 0.49 -10.17 25.68
N LEU A 99 -0.84 -10.29 25.59
CA LEU A 99 -1.79 -9.31 26.11
C LEU A 99 -1.78 -9.26 27.65
N GLU A 100 -1.55 -10.40 28.31
CA GLU A 100 -1.33 -10.45 29.77
C GLU A 100 -0.01 -9.77 30.17
N ALA A 101 1.09 -10.07 29.47
CA ALA A 101 2.39 -9.44 29.71
C ALA A 101 2.35 -7.92 29.49
N ALA A 102 1.59 -7.47 28.48
CA ALA A 102 1.33 -6.04 28.20
C ALA A 102 0.36 -5.41 29.22
N LYS A 103 -0.17 -6.17 30.19
CA LYS A 103 -1.16 -5.72 31.18
C LYS A 103 -2.42 -5.13 30.54
N LEU A 104 -2.81 -5.63 29.40
CA LEU A 104 -4.07 -5.32 28.74
C LEU A 104 -5.17 -6.24 29.24
N LEU A 105 -4.87 -7.53 29.37
CA LEU A 105 -5.76 -8.53 29.91
C LEU A 105 -5.21 -9.10 31.21
N ARG A 106 -6.11 -9.68 32.03
CA ARG A 106 -5.77 -10.43 33.24
C ARG A 106 -6.61 -11.69 33.28
N ARG A 107 -5.95 -12.84 33.42
CA ARG A 107 -6.61 -14.13 33.61
C ARG A 107 -7.16 -14.25 35.05
N ARG A 108 -8.40 -14.70 35.19
CA ARG A 108 -9.09 -15.06 36.45
C ARG A 108 -9.82 -16.38 36.23
N ALA A 109 -10.46 -16.90 37.30
CA ALA A 109 -11.23 -18.14 37.22
C ALA A 109 -12.39 -18.08 36.21
N SER A 110 -12.94 -16.89 35.94
CA SER A 110 -14.02 -16.67 34.99
C SER A 110 -13.54 -16.34 33.56
N GLY A 111 -12.21 -16.35 33.28
CA GLY A 111 -11.67 -16.03 31.97
C GLY A 111 -10.72 -14.81 32.00
N TRP A 112 -10.46 -14.25 30.83
CA TRP A 112 -9.62 -13.05 30.67
C TRP A 112 -10.46 -11.79 30.73
N HIS A 113 -10.00 -10.81 31.53
CA HIS A 113 -10.68 -9.55 31.78
C HIS A 113 -9.84 -8.38 31.29
N TRP A 114 -10.48 -7.37 30.69
CA TRP A 114 -9.88 -6.08 30.42
C TRP A 114 -9.45 -5.37 31.70
N THR A 115 -8.27 -4.74 31.72
CA THR A 115 -7.67 -4.21 32.95
C THR A 115 -7.60 -2.71 33.02
N ARG A 116 -7.80 -2.00 31.92
CA ARG A 116 -7.62 -0.55 31.84
C ARG A 116 -8.96 0.19 31.96
N ARG A 117 -8.89 1.50 32.22
CA ARG A 117 -10.07 2.37 32.33
C ARG A 117 -10.53 2.90 30.96
N GLU A 118 -9.60 2.99 30.01
CA GLU A 118 -9.85 3.41 28.62
C GLU A 118 -10.78 2.40 27.95
N ARG A 119 -11.51 2.87 26.96
CA ARG A 119 -12.37 1.98 26.16
C ARG A 119 -11.48 1.07 25.31
N ALA A 120 -11.64 -0.22 25.48
CA ALA A 120 -10.88 -1.20 24.69
C ALA A 120 -11.14 -1.09 23.19
N ALA A 121 -12.37 -0.71 22.78
CA ALA A 121 -12.72 -0.49 21.38
C ALA A 121 -11.91 0.63 20.70
N ASP A 122 -11.35 1.56 21.47
CA ASP A 122 -10.52 2.65 20.92
C ASP A 122 -9.14 2.15 20.47
N LEU A 123 -8.77 0.89 20.82
CA LEU A 123 -7.58 0.22 20.30
C LEU A 123 -7.80 -0.35 18.89
N ALA A 124 -9.05 -0.61 18.50
CA ALA A 124 -9.41 -1.18 17.20
C ALA A 124 -9.70 -0.06 16.21
N ASP A 125 -8.66 0.35 15.47
CA ASP A 125 -8.83 1.29 14.37
C ASP A 125 -9.16 0.54 13.08
N ILE A 126 -10.41 0.63 12.65
CA ILE A 126 -10.90 -0.03 11.42
C ILE A 126 -10.61 0.76 10.14
N ARG A 127 -9.93 1.90 10.21
CA ARG A 127 -9.66 2.78 9.06
C ARG A 127 -8.22 3.26 8.96
N GLY A 128 -7.47 3.26 10.05
CA GLY A 128 -6.10 3.77 10.11
C GLY A 128 -5.05 2.66 10.08
N GLY A 129 -3.83 3.03 9.75
CA GLY A 129 -2.67 2.16 9.79
C GLY A 129 -2.12 1.90 11.20
N GLY A 130 -2.90 2.23 12.25
CA GLY A 130 -2.49 2.16 13.64
C GLY A 130 -1.70 3.38 14.11
N GLY A 131 -1.63 3.56 15.42
CA GLY A 131 -0.97 4.71 16.06
C GLY A 131 -1.95 5.85 16.38
N ARG A 132 -1.49 6.77 17.22
CA ARG A 132 -2.29 7.94 17.63
C ARG A 132 -2.32 8.97 16.49
N PRO A 133 -3.49 9.35 15.94
CA PRO A 133 -3.58 10.40 14.94
C PRO A 133 -2.95 11.71 15.42
N VAL A 134 -2.24 12.41 14.54
CA VAL A 134 -1.66 13.71 14.83
C VAL A 134 -2.73 14.79 14.67
N GLN A 135 -2.93 15.58 15.72
CA GLN A 135 -3.88 16.68 15.73
C GLN A 135 -3.26 17.90 15.03
N ILE A 136 -4.02 18.52 14.13
CA ILE A 136 -3.62 19.75 13.45
C ILE A 136 -4.26 20.93 14.20
N VAL A 137 -3.45 21.71 14.88
CA VAL A 137 -3.90 22.80 15.77
C VAL A 137 -3.39 24.13 15.25
N GLU A 138 -4.29 25.10 15.09
CA GLU A 138 -3.96 26.45 14.68
C GLU A 138 -3.26 27.20 15.83
N GLU A 139 -2.02 27.65 15.55
CA GLU A 139 -1.21 28.41 16.50
C GLU A 139 -1.89 29.73 16.83
N GLY A 140 -1.81 30.16 18.10
CA GLY A 140 -2.41 31.39 18.60
C GLY A 140 -3.90 31.28 18.98
N THR A 141 -4.71 30.47 18.32
CA THR A 141 -6.12 30.25 18.69
C THR A 141 -6.34 28.96 19.45
N GLY A 142 -5.45 27.97 19.32
CA GLY A 142 -5.62 26.63 19.89
C GLY A 142 -6.73 25.82 19.22
N ARG A 143 -7.27 26.28 18.10
CA ARG A 143 -8.38 25.61 17.41
C ARG A 143 -7.90 24.34 16.72
N LEU A 144 -8.57 23.22 17.02
CA LEU A 144 -8.38 21.96 16.29
C LEU A 144 -8.98 22.10 14.89
N LEU A 145 -8.16 21.95 13.85
CA LEU A 145 -8.60 21.98 12.46
C LEU A 145 -9.01 20.58 11.99
N GLY A 146 -8.26 19.54 12.39
CA GLY A 146 -8.50 18.17 12.00
C GLY A 146 -7.42 17.25 12.53
N THR A 147 -7.36 16.07 11.99
CA THR A 147 -6.33 15.07 12.31
C THR A 147 -5.72 14.50 11.03
N VAL A 148 -4.50 14.03 11.12
CA VAL A 148 -3.82 13.26 10.08
C VAL A 148 -3.36 11.94 10.68
N ASP A 149 -3.43 10.87 9.89
CA ASP A 149 -2.95 9.55 10.28
C ASP A 149 -1.47 9.62 10.69
N ALA A 150 -1.11 8.93 11.78
CA ALA A 150 0.28 8.85 12.23
C ALA A 150 1.24 8.40 11.12
N ALA A 151 0.78 7.52 10.21
CA ALA A 151 1.55 7.06 9.08
C ALA A 151 1.88 8.18 8.08
N ALA A 152 0.93 9.08 7.84
CA ALA A 152 1.06 10.18 6.88
C ALA A 152 1.64 11.46 7.49
N ALA A 153 1.77 11.56 8.82
CA ALA A 153 2.15 12.80 9.49
C ALA A 153 3.52 13.33 9.02
N HIS A 154 4.52 12.44 8.87
CA HIS A 154 5.85 12.84 8.44
C HIS A 154 5.90 13.41 7.02
N THR A 155 5.00 12.99 6.14
CA THR A 155 4.92 13.48 4.76
C THR A 155 3.99 14.67 4.60
N ALA A 156 2.91 14.74 5.39
CA ALA A 156 1.83 15.71 5.20
C ALA A 156 1.93 16.96 6.10
N VAL A 157 2.50 16.81 7.33
CA VAL A 157 2.52 17.88 8.35
C VAL A 157 3.88 18.02 9.04
N HIS A 158 4.99 17.70 8.32
CA HIS A 158 6.34 18.01 8.78
C HIS A 158 6.54 19.53 8.92
N GLU A 159 7.52 19.95 9.69
CA GLU A 159 7.86 21.38 9.81
C GLU A 159 8.17 21.97 8.43
N GLY A 160 7.58 23.12 8.13
CA GLY A 160 7.66 23.81 6.84
C GLY A 160 6.74 23.28 5.75
N ALA A 161 5.94 22.24 6.00
CA ALA A 161 4.93 21.73 5.04
C ALA A 161 3.82 22.76 4.82
N VAL A 162 3.33 22.83 3.58
CA VAL A 162 2.10 23.56 3.22
C VAL A 162 0.93 22.58 3.26
N HIS A 163 0.09 22.72 4.28
CA HIS A 163 -1.08 21.89 4.50
C HIS A 163 -2.35 22.58 4.02
N LEU A 164 -3.16 21.87 3.22
CA LEU A 164 -4.44 22.37 2.73
C LEU A 164 -5.59 21.82 3.60
N HIS A 165 -6.33 22.71 4.26
CA HIS A 165 -7.50 22.36 5.05
C HIS A 165 -8.71 23.18 4.61
N GLN A 166 -9.79 22.53 4.14
CA GLN A 166 -11.03 23.16 3.71
C GLN A 166 -10.84 24.37 2.76
N GLY A 167 -9.93 24.23 1.77
CA GLY A 167 -9.63 25.25 0.79
C GLY A 167 -8.73 26.40 1.29
N ARG A 168 -8.27 26.35 2.53
CA ARG A 168 -7.30 27.31 3.09
C ARG A 168 -5.95 26.66 3.29
N THR A 169 -4.90 27.36 2.92
CA THR A 169 -3.52 26.90 3.12
C THR A 169 -3.02 27.31 4.50
N HIS A 170 -2.26 26.40 5.10
CA HIS A 170 -1.60 26.58 6.38
C HIS A 170 -0.15 26.16 6.27
N LEU A 171 0.75 26.92 6.89
CA LEU A 171 2.17 26.54 7.02
C LEU A 171 2.35 25.81 8.35
N VAL A 172 2.93 24.61 8.32
CA VAL A 172 3.25 23.86 9.53
C VAL A 172 4.47 24.50 10.18
N ARG A 173 4.34 24.94 11.43
CA ARG A 173 5.38 25.58 12.23
C ARG A 173 6.19 24.59 13.04
N LYS A 174 5.51 23.57 13.58
CA LYS A 174 6.13 22.52 14.38
C LYS A 174 5.33 21.23 14.25
N LEU A 175 6.04 20.11 14.14
CA LEU A 175 5.48 18.78 14.34
C LEU A 175 6.02 18.22 15.66
N ASP A 176 5.14 18.04 16.64
CA ASP A 176 5.45 17.43 17.91
C ASP A 176 4.98 15.97 17.92
N LEU A 177 5.94 15.05 17.80
CA LEU A 177 5.64 13.62 17.71
C LEU A 177 5.29 13.00 19.06
N GLU A 178 5.80 13.57 20.18
CA GLU A 178 5.52 13.07 21.54
C GLU A 178 4.06 13.36 21.91
N ASP A 179 3.60 14.59 21.66
CA ASP A 179 2.22 15.01 21.95
C ASP A 179 1.26 14.64 20.82
N SER A 180 1.77 14.18 19.66
CA SER A 180 0.99 13.95 18.45
C SER A 180 0.21 15.19 17.99
N VAL A 181 0.91 16.34 17.89
CA VAL A 181 0.35 17.62 17.50
C VAL A 181 1.19 18.28 16.41
N ALA A 182 0.54 18.78 15.36
CA ALA A 182 1.13 19.68 14.37
C ALA A 182 0.57 21.09 14.57
N LEU A 183 1.44 22.04 14.90
CA LEU A 183 1.08 23.45 15.02
C LEU A 183 1.14 24.11 13.65
N VAL A 184 0.07 24.76 13.24
CA VAL A 184 -0.05 25.39 11.93
C VAL A 184 -0.49 26.84 12.04
N GLU A 185 -0.09 27.68 11.10
CA GLU A 185 -0.61 29.03 10.95
C GLU A 185 -1.23 29.20 9.56
N GLN A 186 -2.29 29.98 9.44
CA GLN A 186 -2.87 30.33 8.15
C GLN A 186 -1.88 31.18 7.35
N ALA A 187 -1.52 30.73 6.15
CA ALA A 187 -0.58 31.40 5.26
C ALA A 187 -0.92 31.09 3.80
N GLU A 188 -0.51 31.96 2.89
CA GLU A 188 -0.69 31.79 1.45
C GLU A 188 0.65 31.79 0.73
N PRO A 189 1.52 30.78 0.94
CA PRO A 189 2.79 30.70 0.26
C PRO A 189 2.59 30.52 -1.25
N PRO A 190 3.45 31.11 -2.11
CA PRO A 190 3.36 30.96 -3.56
C PRO A 190 3.87 29.60 -4.07
N TYR A 191 3.98 28.62 -3.18
CA TYR A 191 4.50 27.29 -3.46
C TYR A 191 3.73 26.20 -2.69
N SER A 192 3.81 25.00 -3.18
CA SER A 192 3.46 23.76 -2.47
C SER A 192 4.71 23.04 -1.99
N THR A 193 4.54 22.09 -1.08
CA THR A 193 5.64 21.25 -0.58
C THR A 193 5.40 19.78 -0.93
N VAL A 194 6.48 19.08 -1.25
CA VAL A 194 6.47 17.62 -1.53
C VAL A 194 7.58 17.01 -0.72
N ALA A 195 7.23 16.13 0.22
CA ALA A 195 8.20 15.39 1.01
C ALA A 195 9.01 14.43 0.12
N ARG A 196 10.27 14.22 0.49
CA ARG A 196 11.17 13.20 -0.08
C ARG A 196 11.55 12.23 1.02
N ASP A 197 11.38 10.96 0.75
CA ASP A 197 11.68 9.90 1.69
C ASP A 197 12.64 8.87 1.08
N THR A 198 13.25 8.11 1.97
CA THR A 198 14.02 6.93 1.64
C THR A 198 13.35 5.73 2.25
N THR A 199 13.25 4.65 1.49
CA THR A 199 12.66 3.39 1.95
C THR A 199 13.69 2.29 1.82
N ALA A 200 13.91 1.56 2.91
CA ALA A 200 14.69 0.32 2.96
C ALA A 200 13.78 -0.83 3.36
N ILE A 201 14.08 -2.02 2.88
CA ILE A 201 13.35 -3.24 3.21
C ILE A 201 14.34 -4.32 3.64
N THR A 202 13.97 -5.10 4.64
CA THR A 202 14.74 -6.23 5.14
C THR A 202 13.84 -7.45 5.18
N VAL A 203 14.29 -8.58 4.65
CA VAL A 203 13.57 -9.85 4.72
C VAL A 203 13.75 -10.44 6.11
N LEU A 204 12.64 -10.62 6.85
CA LEU A 204 12.67 -11.24 8.16
C LEU A 204 12.52 -12.75 8.06
N GLU A 205 11.61 -13.20 7.21
CA GLU A 205 11.32 -14.62 6.99
C GLU A 205 10.75 -14.84 5.59
N THR A 206 11.16 -15.94 4.94
CA THR A 206 10.59 -16.38 3.66
C THR A 206 9.72 -17.61 3.93
N ASP A 207 8.41 -17.45 3.82
CA ASP A 207 7.47 -18.53 4.11
C ASP A 207 7.31 -19.46 2.93
N THR A 208 7.28 -18.88 1.73
CA THR A 208 7.11 -19.62 0.48
C THR A 208 8.04 -19.07 -0.59
N GLU A 209 8.69 -19.97 -1.30
CA GLU A 209 9.59 -19.66 -2.40
C GLU A 209 9.34 -20.64 -3.54
N ILE A 210 9.18 -20.10 -4.75
CA ILE A 210 9.07 -20.91 -5.96
C ILE A 210 10.13 -20.47 -7.00
N PRO A 211 10.71 -21.40 -7.76
CA PRO A 211 11.60 -21.05 -8.85
C PRO A 211 10.85 -20.24 -9.93
N TRP A 212 11.49 -19.17 -10.40
CA TRP A 212 10.99 -18.37 -11.52
C TRP A 212 12.10 -18.25 -12.56
N GLY A 213 12.24 -19.26 -13.37
CA GLY A 213 13.43 -19.46 -14.20
C GLY A 213 14.66 -19.70 -13.33
N GLN A 214 15.69 -18.89 -13.51
CA GLN A 214 16.89 -18.90 -12.66
C GLN A 214 16.75 -17.99 -11.43
N GLY A 215 15.77 -17.08 -11.44
CA GLY A 215 15.40 -16.27 -10.29
C GLY A 215 14.36 -16.97 -9.41
N ARG A 216 13.73 -16.22 -8.53
CA ARG A 216 12.77 -16.73 -7.55
C ARG A 216 11.61 -15.76 -7.39
N LEU A 217 10.42 -16.30 -7.11
CA LEU A 217 9.30 -15.58 -6.55
C LEU A 217 9.13 -16.04 -5.11
N CYS A 218 9.07 -15.10 -4.19
CA CYS A 218 9.02 -15.36 -2.77
C CYS A 218 7.84 -14.61 -2.13
N TYR A 219 7.36 -15.16 -1.02
CA TYR A 219 6.39 -14.54 -0.13
C TYR A 219 6.85 -14.71 1.31
N GLY A 220 6.68 -13.69 2.15
CA GLY A 220 7.09 -13.78 3.54
C GLY A 220 6.96 -12.47 4.31
N SER A 221 7.58 -12.45 5.48
CA SER A 221 7.59 -11.31 6.39
C SER A 221 8.77 -10.40 6.11
N VAL A 222 8.51 -9.09 6.13
CA VAL A 222 9.52 -8.05 5.91
C VAL A 222 9.42 -6.93 6.94
N GLU A 223 10.52 -6.22 7.15
CA GLU A 223 10.53 -4.96 7.86
C GLU A 223 10.87 -3.84 6.87
N VAL A 224 9.94 -2.92 6.71
CA VAL A 224 10.07 -1.74 5.86
C VAL A 224 10.43 -0.55 6.74
N THR A 225 11.55 0.10 6.46
CA THR A 225 11.96 1.33 7.15
C THR A 225 11.83 2.50 6.18
N ASN A 226 10.99 3.46 6.53
CA ASN A 226 10.80 4.69 5.77
C ASN A 226 11.23 5.90 6.59
N GLN A 227 11.96 6.83 5.98
CA GLN A 227 12.37 8.08 6.61
C GLN A 227 12.19 9.25 5.65
N VAL A 228 11.42 10.24 6.06
CA VAL A 228 11.33 11.52 5.35
C VAL A 228 12.58 12.33 5.68
N VAL A 229 13.40 12.60 4.66
CA VAL A 229 14.75 13.19 4.81
C VAL A 229 14.80 14.65 4.36
N SER A 230 13.87 15.08 3.52
CA SER A 230 13.78 16.45 3.01
C SER A 230 12.41 16.73 2.42
N PHE A 231 12.19 17.98 2.03
CA PHE A 231 11.05 18.35 1.18
C PHE A 231 11.45 19.35 0.13
N LEU A 232 10.78 19.27 -1.02
CA LEU A 232 10.90 20.21 -2.12
C LEU A 232 9.81 21.27 -2.01
N ARG A 233 10.18 22.54 -2.27
CA ARG A 233 9.21 23.61 -2.52
C ARG A 233 9.02 23.72 -4.02
N ARG A 234 7.76 23.64 -4.47
CA ARG A 234 7.38 23.71 -5.89
C ARG A 234 6.45 24.87 -6.14
N LYS A 235 6.71 25.64 -7.18
CA LYS A 235 5.89 26.74 -7.63
C LYS A 235 4.49 26.24 -8.02
N LEU A 236 3.41 26.88 -7.56
CA LEU A 236 2.04 26.38 -7.68
C LEU A 236 1.61 26.11 -9.14
N ILE A 237 1.98 26.98 -10.09
CA ILE A 237 1.47 26.89 -11.47
C ILE A 237 2.39 26.06 -12.35
N THR A 238 3.73 26.27 -12.24
CA THR A 238 4.71 25.64 -13.15
C THR A 238 5.26 24.34 -12.63
N GLY A 239 5.10 24.03 -11.32
CA GLY A 239 5.73 22.88 -10.68
C GLY A 239 7.26 22.99 -10.54
N GLU A 240 7.85 24.11 -10.94
CA GLU A 240 9.30 24.37 -10.86
C GLU A 240 9.80 24.22 -9.41
N VAL A 241 10.90 23.50 -9.24
CA VAL A 241 11.53 23.31 -7.92
C VAL A 241 12.24 24.59 -7.52
N LEU A 242 11.77 25.22 -6.45
CA LEU A 242 12.32 26.44 -5.89
C LEU A 242 13.51 26.19 -4.93
N GLY A 243 13.57 24.98 -4.39
CA GLY A 243 14.62 24.56 -3.48
C GLY A 243 14.23 23.33 -2.67
N GLU A 244 15.22 22.76 -1.99
CA GLU A 244 15.09 21.60 -1.10
C GLU A 244 15.50 22.00 0.32
N THR A 245 14.76 21.50 1.31
CA THR A 245 15.06 21.71 2.73
C THR A 245 15.18 20.35 3.39
N LYS A 246 16.28 20.10 4.11
CA LYS A 246 16.50 18.87 4.86
C LYS A 246 15.59 18.82 6.10
N LEU A 247 15.18 17.61 6.45
CA LEU A 247 14.40 17.29 7.66
C LEU A 247 15.19 16.28 8.50
N ASP A 248 15.05 16.40 9.80
CA ASP A 248 15.59 15.45 10.78
C ASP A 248 14.43 14.75 11.49
N LEU A 249 13.69 13.91 10.74
CA LEU A 249 12.61 13.12 11.26
C LEU A 249 13.09 11.69 11.57
N PRO A 250 12.59 11.05 12.65
CA PRO A 250 12.95 9.68 12.95
C PRO A 250 12.48 8.73 11.85
N PRO A 251 13.21 7.63 11.60
CA PRO A 251 12.73 6.57 10.74
C PRO A 251 11.48 5.91 11.35
N ARG A 252 10.64 5.39 10.49
CA ARG A 252 9.46 4.62 10.85
C ARG A 252 9.61 3.22 10.31
N THR A 253 9.29 2.23 11.12
CA THR A 253 9.35 0.82 10.74
C THR A 253 7.94 0.25 10.65
N LEU A 254 7.73 -0.58 9.63
CA LEU A 254 6.52 -1.33 9.39
C LEU A 254 6.91 -2.81 9.23
N ARG A 255 6.47 -3.67 10.13
CA ARG A 255 6.54 -5.12 9.94
C ARG A 255 5.28 -5.58 9.23
N THR A 256 5.46 -6.17 8.05
CA THR A 256 4.35 -6.53 7.18
C THR A 256 4.66 -7.75 6.32
N ARG A 257 3.75 -8.04 5.39
CA ARG A 257 3.89 -9.12 4.41
C ARG A 257 4.28 -8.55 3.06
N ALA A 258 5.12 -9.29 2.33
CA ALA A 258 5.55 -8.90 0.99
C ALA A 258 5.61 -10.11 0.05
N VAL A 259 5.38 -9.84 -1.20
CA VAL A 259 5.79 -10.66 -2.33
C VAL A 259 6.99 -9.99 -2.99
N TRP A 260 7.99 -10.78 -3.38
CA TRP A 260 9.13 -10.24 -4.13
C TRP A 260 9.63 -11.24 -5.17
N TRP A 261 10.20 -10.70 -6.21
CA TRP A 261 10.83 -11.48 -7.25
C TRP A 261 12.25 -10.99 -7.52
N THR A 262 13.14 -11.94 -7.80
CA THR A 262 14.55 -11.71 -8.08
C THR A 262 14.86 -11.97 -9.53
N VAL A 263 15.90 -11.33 -10.04
CA VAL A 263 16.39 -11.50 -11.42
C VAL A 263 17.87 -11.86 -11.38
N THR A 264 18.27 -12.83 -12.16
CA THR A 264 19.70 -13.21 -12.29
C THR A 264 20.40 -12.42 -13.39
N GLU A 265 21.75 -12.44 -13.38
CA GLU A 265 22.57 -11.82 -14.40
C GLU A 265 22.25 -12.36 -15.80
N ASP A 266 22.10 -13.69 -15.94
CA ASP A 266 21.72 -14.32 -17.22
C ASP A 266 20.37 -13.84 -17.74
N GLN A 267 19.39 -13.62 -16.86
CA GLN A 267 18.09 -13.07 -17.23
C GLN A 267 18.21 -11.58 -17.63
N LEU A 268 19.07 -10.81 -16.99
CA LEU A 268 19.34 -9.42 -17.37
C LEU A 268 20.00 -9.34 -18.74
N ASP A 269 20.96 -10.20 -19.01
CA ASP A 269 21.65 -10.29 -20.29
C ASP A 269 20.68 -10.68 -21.42
N ALA A 270 19.83 -11.70 -21.18
CA ALA A 270 18.78 -12.11 -22.12
C ALA A 270 17.77 -11.00 -22.40
N ALA A 271 17.44 -10.21 -21.38
CA ALA A 271 16.59 -9.00 -21.50
C ALA A 271 17.34 -7.80 -22.09
N ARG A 272 18.65 -7.89 -22.31
CA ARG A 272 19.53 -6.77 -22.72
C ARG A 272 19.44 -5.56 -21.80
N ILE A 273 19.52 -5.81 -20.49
CA ILE A 273 19.51 -4.80 -19.46
C ILE A 273 20.92 -4.66 -18.91
N ASN A 274 21.53 -3.51 -19.17
CA ASN A 274 22.84 -3.16 -18.64
C ASN A 274 22.71 -2.43 -17.29
N PRO A 275 23.80 -2.24 -16.53
CA PRO A 275 23.78 -1.58 -15.22
C PRO A 275 23.21 -0.15 -15.25
N GLU A 276 23.33 0.58 -16.37
CA GLU A 276 22.90 1.97 -16.48
C GLU A 276 21.36 2.10 -16.46
N ILE A 277 20.66 1.11 -17.05
CA ILE A 277 19.21 1.11 -17.14
C ILE A 277 18.53 0.19 -16.12
N LEU A 278 19.31 -0.65 -15.41
CA LEU A 278 18.78 -1.66 -14.47
C LEU A 278 17.88 -1.03 -13.41
N GLY A 279 18.38 -0.02 -12.70
CA GLY A 279 17.59 0.65 -11.64
C GLY A 279 16.29 1.21 -12.15
N GLY A 280 16.33 1.89 -13.32
CA GLY A 280 15.13 2.45 -13.93
C GLY A 280 14.15 1.39 -14.46
N ALA A 281 14.64 0.23 -14.93
CA ALA A 281 13.81 -0.87 -15.40
C ALA A 281 13.06 -1.56 -14.24
N LEU A 282 13.76 -1.84 -13.14
CA LEU A 282 13.16 -2.40 -11.92
C LEU A 282 12.12 -1.46 -11.33
N HIS A 283 12.45 -0.17 -11.19
CA HIS A 283 11.58 0.85 -10.63
C HIS A 283 10.32 1.06 -11.47
N ALA A 284 10.44 1.09 -12.79
CA ALA A 284 9.29 1.17 -13.68
C ALA A 284 8.38 -0.10 -13.60
N ALA A 285 8.98 -1.28 -13.48
CA ALA A 285 8.25 -2.53 -13.28
C ALA A 285 7.53 -2.55 -11.94
N GLU A 286 8.18 -2.09 -10.85
CA GLU A 286 7.60 -1.92 -9.52
C GLU A 286 6.35 -1.03 -9.55
N HIS A 287 6.48 0.19 -10.07
CA HIS A 287 5.37 1.15 -10.13
C HIS A 287 4.15 0.61 -10.88
N ALA A 288 4.38 0.00 -12.05
CA ALA A 288 3.29 -0.57 -12.83
C ALA A 288 2.67 -1.78 -12.14
N SER A 289 3.48 -2.61 -11.46
CA SER A 289 3.00 -3.76 -10.69
C SER A 289 2.08 -3.33 -9.56
N ILE A 290 2.46 -2.31 -8.79
CA ILE A 290 1.60 -1.69 -7.76
C ILE A 290 0.31 -1.14 -8.41
N GLY A 291 0.43 -0.48 -9.54
CA GLY A 291 -0.71 0.09 -10.26
C GLY A 291 -1.75 -0.94 -10.69
N LEU A 292 -1.31 -2.14 -11.08
CA LEU A 292 -2.17 -3.22 -11.59
C LEU A 292 -2.62 -4.22 -10.52
N LEU A 293 -2.00 -4.24 -9.32
CA LEU A 293 -2.36 -5.20 -8.27
C LEU A 293 -3.84 -5.10 -7.83
N PRO A 294 -4.50 -3.93 -7.78
CA PRO A 294 -5.92 -3.84 -7.46
C PRO A 294 -6.84 -4.63 -8.40
N LEU A 295 -6.38 -5.05 -9.56
CA LEU A 295 -7.12 -5.94 -10.47
C LEU A 295 -7.20 -7.39 -9.93
N PHE A 296 -6.25 -7.81 -9.11
CA PHE A 296 -6.05 -9.17 -8.61
C PHE A 296 -6.34 -9.32 -7.11
N ALA A 297 -6.16 -8.24 -6.36
CA ALA A 297 -6.42 -8.16 -4.93
C ALA A 297 -7.36 -6.98 -4.64
N THR A 298 -8.27 -7.12 -3.67
CA THR A 298 -9.24 -6.08 -3.30
C THR A 298 -8.57 -4.99 -2.47
N CYS A 299 -7.69 -4.22 -3.08
CA CYS A 299 -6.92 -3.15 -2.44
C CYS A 299 -6.97 -1.86 -3.25
N ASP A 300 -6.67 -0.75 -2.60
CA ASP A 300 -6.29 0.50 -3.27
C ASP A 300 -4.76 0.53 -3.44
N ARG A 301 -4.27 1.27 -4.44
CA ARG A 301 -2.81 1.50 -4.58
C ARG A 301 -2.17 2.11 -3.33
N TRP A 302 -2.95 2.78 -2.49
CA TRP A 302 -2.48 3.38 -1.24
C TRP A 302 -2.31 2.36 -0.13
N ASP A 303 -2.92 1.18 -0.24
CA ASP A 303 -2.79 0.07 0.70
C ASP A 303 -1.53 -0.78 0.48
N ILE A 304 -0.80 -0.50 -0.62
CA ILE A 304 0.35 -1.28 -1.05
C ILE A 304 1.56 -0.37 -1.20
N GLY A 305 2.74 -0.84 -0.84
CA GLY A 305 4.01 -0.20 -1.11
C GLY A 305 4.91 -1.06 -1.98
N GLY A 306 6.00 -0.49 -2.47
CA GLY A 306 7.04 -1.23 -3.17
C GLY A 306 8.42 -0.65 -2.95
N VAL A 307 9.41 -1.48 -3.22
CA VAL A 307 10.84 -1.13 -3.24
C VAL A 307 11.52 -1.95 -4.32
N SER A 308 12.29 -1.31 -5.15
CA SER A 308 13.14 -1.98 -6.14
C SER A 308 14.60 -1.65 -5.89
N VAL A 309 15.44 -2.68 -5.85
CA VAL A 309 16.86 -2.56 -5.51
C VAL A 309 17.70 -3.31 -6.53
N PRO A 310 18.68 -2.65 -7.20
CA PRO A 310 19.57 -3.31 -8.17
C PRO A 310 20.46 -4.41 -7.56
N LEU A 311 20.76 -4.32 -6.28
CA LEU A 311 21.45 -5.36 -5.52
C LEU A 311 20.96 -5.32 -4.07
N HIS A 312 20.04 -6.21 -3.72
CA HIS A 312 19.48 -6.23 -2.38
C HIS A 312 20.39 -7.05 -1.43
N PRO A 313 20.65 -6.56 -0.21
CA PRO A 313 21.60 -7.21 0.70
C PRO A 313 21.20 -8.63 1.13
N ASP A 314 19.90 -8.92 1.29
CA ASP A 314 19.43 -10.22 1.77
C ASP A 314 19.31 -11.24 0.63
N THR A 315 18.93 -10.81 -0.57
CA THR A 315 18.77 -11.71 -1.73
C THR A 315 20.04 -11.82 -2.58
N LEU A 316 20.96 -10.86 -2.47
CA LEU A 316 22.19 -10.68 -3.26
C LEU A 316 21.91 -10.59 -4.78
N LEU A 317 20.70 -10.22 -5.16
CA LEU A 317 20.22 -10.12 -6.53
C LEU A 317 19.41 -8.82 -6.72
N PRO A 318 19.26 -8.37 -7.97
CA PRO A 318 18.25 -7.37 -8.32
C PRO A 318 16.86 -7.87 -7.91
N THR A 319 16.18 -7.09 -7.10
CA THR A 319 14.92 -7.51 -6.46
C THR A 319 13.88 -6.41 -6.52
N VAL A 320 12.64 -6.80 -6.79
CA VAL A 320 11.46 -5.96 -6.64
C VAL A 320 10.55 -6.54 -5.56
N PHE A 321 10.23 -5.73 -4.59
CA PHE A 321 9.28 -6.03 -3.51
C PHE A 321 7.98 -5.29 -3.73
N VAL A 322 6.87 -5.95 -3.46
CA VAL A 322 5.55 -5.32 -3.27
C VAL A 322 5.00 -5.81 -1.93
N TYR A 323 4.65 -4.88 -1.06
CA TYR A 323 4.28 -5.19 0.32
C TYR A 323 2.96 -4.52 0.73
N ASP A 324 2.28 -5.13 1.68
CA ASP A 324 1.07 -4.59 2.28
C ASP A 324 1.41 -3.36 3.14
N GLY A 325 0.70 -2.26 2.94
CA GLY A 325 0.90 -1.00 3.69
C GLY A 325 0.36 -1.03 5.12
N HIS A 326 -0.03 -2.21 5.62
CA HIS A 326 -0.64 -2.41 6.93
C HIS A 326 0.22 -3.29 7.84
N PRO A 327 0.27 -3.00 9.15
CA PRO A 327 0.98 -3.84 10.10
C PRO A 327 0.50 -5.30 10.06
N GLY A 328 1.45 -6.23 9.98
CA GLY A 328 1.16 -7.67 9.89
C GLY A 328 0.67 -8.14 8.53
N GLY A 329 0.37 -7.23 7.61
CA GLY A 329 -0.20 -7.53 6.30
C GLY A 329 -1.73 -7.45 6.27
N ALA A 330 -2.30 -7.54 5.08
CA ALA A 330 -3.74 -7.56 4.83
C ALA A 330 -4.14 -8.67 3.84
N GLY A 331 -3.18 -9.51 3.41
CA GLY A 331 -3.37 -10.60 2.46
C GLY A 331 -3.18 -10.21 1.00
N PHE A 332 -2.88 -8.95 0.68
CA PHE A 332 -2.70 -8.50 -0.70
C PHE A 332 -1.44 -9.07 -1.32
N ALA A 333 -0.32 -9.07 -0.58
CA ALA A 333 0.94 -9.65 -1.02
C ALA A 333 0.83 -11.17 -1.23
N GLU A 334 0.08 -11.87 -0.38
CA GLU A 334 -0.21 -13.30 -0.54
C GLU A 334 -1.01 -13.57 -1.83
N ARG A 335 -2.05 -12.78 -2.05
CA ARG A 335 -2.85 -12.87 -3.29
C ARG A 335 -2.00 -12.57 -4.52
N ALA A 336 -1.11 -11.57 -4.45
CA ALA A 336 -0.18 -11.25 -5.52
C ALA A 336 0.79 -12.42 -5.81
N PHE A 337 1.27 -13.12 -4.77
CA PHE A 337 2.10 -14.31 -4.92
C PHE A 337 1.35 -15.41 -5.70
N HIS A 338 0.12 -15.73 -5.31
CA HIS A 338 -0.68 -16.78 -5.96
C HIS A 338 -1.12 -16.43 -7.38
N THR A 339 -1.26 -15.16 -7.72
CA THR A 339 -1.67 -14.68 -9.05
C THR A 339 -0.53 -14.02 -9.84
N ALA A 340 0.71 -14.26 -9.45
CA ALA A 340 1.87 -13.51 -9.91
C ALA A 340 2.04 -13.54 -11.44
N ARG A 341 1.78 -14.68 -12.08
CA ARG A 341 1.87 -14.79 -13.55
C ARG A 341 0.87 -13.89 -14.25
N ALA A 342 -0.41 -13.96 -13.87
CA ALA A 342 -1.46 -13.13 -14.45
C ALA A 342 -1.22 -11.65 -14.16
N TRP A 343 -0.86 -11.31 -12.92
CA TRP A 343 -0.54 -9.96 -12.47
C TRP A 343 0.61 -9.34 -13.25
N LEU A 344 1.76 -10.01 -13.34
CA LEU A 344 2.92 -9.49 -14.06
C LEU A 344 2.72 -9.50 -15.59
N THR A 345 1.86 -10.37 -16.13
CA THR A 345 1.44 -10.33 -17.53
C THR A 345 0.66 -9.06 -17.80
N ALA A 346 -0.39 -8.78 -17.03
CA ALA A 346 -1.17 -7.54 -17.15
C ALA A 346 -0.30 -6.29 -16.97
N THR A 347 0.64 -6.33 -16.02
CA THR A 347 1.61 -5.25 -15.79
C THR A 347 2.45 -4.99 -17.03
N ARG A 348 3.03 -6.03 -17.64
CA ARG A 348 3.80 -5.89 -18.86
C ARG A 348 2.96 -5.35 -20.02
N GLU A 349 1.73 -5.84 -20.16
CA GLU A 349 0.80 -5.40 -21.22
C GLU A 349 0.41 -3.93 -21.04
N ALA A 350 0.11 -3.48 -19.85
CA ALA A 350 -0.19 -2.08 -19.55
C ALA A 350 0.97 -1.14 -19.93
N ILE A 351 2.22 -1.54 -19.64
CA ILE A 351 3.39 -0.75 -20.03
C ILE A 351 3.60 -0.76 -21.53
N ALA A 352 3.48 -1.94 -22.16
CA ALA A 352 3.79 -2.13 -23.58
C ALA A 352 2.76 -1.48 -24.50
N SER A 353 1.48 -1.49 -24.15
CA SER A 353 0.40 -0.91 -24.94
C SER A 353 0.31 0.62 -24.87
N CYS A 354 0.92 1.24 -23.89
CA CYS A 354 0.92 2.69 -23.76
C CYS A 354 1.76 3.34 -24.88
N GLU A 355 1.21 4.31 -25.59
CA GLU A 355 1.84 4.95 -26.76
C GLU A 355 2.98 5.93 -26.38
N CYS A 356 3.12 6.31 -25.10
CA CYS A 356 4.17 7.23 -24.67
C CYS A 356 5.58 6.63 -24.89
N GLU A 357 6.57 7.48 -25.16
CA GLU A 357 7.93 7.02 -25.45
C GLU A 357 8.75 6.65 -24.20
N ALA A 358 8.70 7.50 -23.19
CA ALA A 358 9.60 7.42 -22.01
C ALA A 358 8.92 6.95 -20.71
N GLY A 359 7.59 6.98 -20.68
CA GLY A 359 6.79 6.70 -19.50
C GLY A 359 5.90 7.89 -19.11
N CYS A 360 4.70 7.60 -18.65
CA CYS A 360 3.71 8.59 -18.24
C CYS A 360 2.87 8.07 -17.08
N PRO A 361 1.99 8.89 -16.48
CA PRO A 361 1.10 8.45 -15.41
C PRO A 361 0.21 7.25 -15.75
N SER A 362 -0.13 7.09 -17.05
CA SER A 362 -0.95 5.96 -17.54
C SER A 362 -0.19 4.63 -17.63
N CYS A 363 1.11 4.56 -17.33
CA CYS A 363 1.87 3.31 -17.42
C CYS A 363 2.86 3.07 -16.29
N ILE A 364 3.89 3.93 -16.08
CA ILE A 364 4.98 3.65 -15.13
C ILE A 364 5.23 4.74 -14.10
N GLN A 365 4.62 5.92 -14.22
CA GLN A 365 4.78 6.95 -13.22
C GLN A 365 3.79 6.74 -12.06
N SER A 366 4.29 6.89 -10.83
CA SER A 366 3.49 6.76 -9.61
C SER A 366 3.39 8.09 -8.87
N PRO A 367 2.19 8.51 -8.43
CA PRO A 367 2.05 9.69 -7.57
C PRO A 367 2.62 9.49 -6.17
N LYS A 368 2.92 8.24 -5.78
CA LYS A 368 3.48 7.86 -4.47
C LYS A 368 5.01 7.86 -4.45
N CYS A 369 5.66 8.05 -5.60
CA CYS A 369 7.11 7.88 -5.70
C CYS A 369 7.86 8.96 -4.92
N GLY A 370 8.56 8.57 -3.85
CA GLY A 370 9.42 9.43 -3.03
C GLY A 370 10.63 10.00 -3.79
N ASN A 371 11.05 9.32 -4.88
CA ASN A 371 12.17 9.74 -5.75
C ASN A 371 11.72 10.64 -6.92
N GLY A 372 10.43 11.06 -6.97
CA GLY A 372 9.92 11.91 -8.04
C GLY A 372 9.88 11.24 -9.41
N ASN A 373 9.74 9.92 -9.45
CA ASN A 373 9.74 9.09 -10.65
C ASN A 373 11.07 9.04 -11.41
N GLU A 374 12.19 9.13 -10.69
CA GLU A 374 13.54 9.07 -11.27
C GLU A 374 14.44 8.07 -10.51
N PRO A 375 15.21 7.22 -11.23
CA PRO A 375 15.11 6.97 -12.69
C PRO A 375 13.96 6.03 -13.04
N LEU A 376 13.35 6.20 -14.21
CA LEU A 376 12.42 5.24 -14.80
C LEU A 376 12.86 4.86 -16.22
N HIS A 377 12.72 3.57 -16.59
CA HIS A 377 13.09 3.10 -17.92
C HIS A 377 12.03 2.15 -18.51
N LYS A 378 11.05 2.72 -19.23
CA LYS A 378 9.89 2.01 -19.79
C LYS A 378 10.25 0.77 -20.61
N ARG A 379 11.11 0.92 -21.61
CA ARG A 379 11.51 -0.18 -22.49
C ARG A 379 12.27 -1.28 -21.74
N GLY A 380 13.04 -0.90 -20.72
CA GLY A 380 13.72 -1.84 -19.83
C GLY A 380 12.72 -2.67 -19.03
N ALA A 381 11.71 -2.05 -18.44
CA ALA A 381 10.67 -2.74 -17.68
C ALA A 381 9.91 -3.77 -18.56
N VAL A 382 9.52 -3.40 -19.78
CA VAL A 382 8.87 -4.35 -20.71
C VAL A 382 9.77 -5.55 -21.01
N ARG A 383 11.06 -5.32 -21.31
CA ARG A 383 12.00 -6.40 -21.59
C ARG A 383 12.24 -7.30 -20.39
N LEU A 384 12.40 -6.70 -19.20
CA LEU A 384 12.59 -7.39 -17.95
C LEU A 384 11.41 -8.32 -17.63
N LEU A 385 10.19 -7.77 -17.64
CA LEU A 385 8.97 -8.53 -17.41
C LEU A 385 8.73 -9.59 -18.49
N THR A 386 9.08 -9.30 -19.77
CA THR A 386 8.98 -10.29 -20.84
C THR A 386 9.92 -11.47 -20.60
N GLU A 387 11.14 -11.23 -20.16
CA GLU A 387 12.11 -12.30 -19.87
C GLU A 387 11.67 -13.10 -18.63
N LEU A 388 11.26 -12.42 -17.58
CA LEU A 388 10.76 -13.04 -16.36
C LEU A 388 9.57 -13.98 -16.67
N LEU A 389 8.60 -13.52 -17.47
CA LEU A 389 7.38 -14.26 -17.81
C LEU A 389 7.63 -15.49 -18.71
N LYS A 390 8.72 -15.57 -19.46
CA LYS A 390 9.05 -16.78 -20.25
C LYS A 390 9.21 -18.02 -19.39
N ALA A 391 9.71 -17.84 -18.18
CA ALA A 391 9.99 -18.90 -17.23
C ALA A 391 8.96 -18.95 -16.08
N ALA A 392 7.84 -18.24 -16.21
CA ALA A 392 6.81 -18.22 -15.19
C ALA A 392 6.23 -19.63 -14.98
N PRO A 393 6.19 -20.16 -13.75
CA PRO A 393 5.53 -21.41 -13.44
C PRO A 393 4.04 -21.32 -13.81
N ALA A 394 3.39 -22.49 -13.98
CA ALA A 394 1.94 -22.55 -14.00
C ALA A 394 1.41 -21.96 -12.67
N GLU A 395 0.28 -21.27 -12.73
CA GLU A 395 -0.35 -20.75 -11.51
C GLU A 395 -0.57 -21.95 -10.57
N PRO A 396 -0.18 -21.84 -9.29
CA PRO A 396 -0.55 -22.85 -8.32
C PRO A 396 -2.07 -22.89 -8.24
N ASP A 397 -2.63 -24.11 -8.19
CA ASP A 397 -4.06 -24.29 -8.01
C ASP A 397 -4.51 -23.47 -6.78
N GLU A 398 -5.51 -22.61 -6.96
CA GLU A 398 -6.13 -21.92 -5.81
C GLU A 398 -6.55 -22.98 -4.80
N PRO A 399 -6.27 -22.78 -3.49
CA PRO A 399 -6.81 -23.66 -2.48
C PRO A 399 -8.34 -23.65 -2.67
N THR A 400 -8.89 -24.78 -3.08
CA THR A 400 -10.34 -24.97 -3.19
C THR A 400 -10.93 -24.66 -1.83
N THR A 401 -11.67 -23.56 -1.74
CA THR A 401 -12.56 -23.33 -0.60
C THR A 401 -13.42 -24.60 -0.45
N PRO A 402 -13.49 -25.20 0.74
CA PRO A 402 -14.42 -26.27 0.96
C PRO A 402 -15.82 -25.75 0.61
N GLU A 403 -16.46 -26.38 -0.36
CA GLU A 403 -17.89 -26.21 -0.60
C GLU A 403 -18.60 -26.75 0.66
N ASP A 404 -19.23 -25.90 1.44
CA ASP A 404 -20.28 -26.22 2.39
C ASP A 404 -21.63 -25.68 1.91
#